data_575fcef57d6570ae39b98777d1f060a3
#
_entry.id   575fcef57d6570ae39b98777d1f060a3
#
_cell.length_a   1.000
_cell.length_b   1.000
_cell.length_c   1.000
_cell.angle_alpha   90.00
_cell.angle_beta   90.00
_cell.angle_gamma   90.00
#
_symmetry.space_group_name_H-M   'P 1'
#
loop_
_entity.id
_entity.type
_entity.pdbx_description
1 polymer ?
#
loop_
_entity_poly.entity_id
_entity_poly.type
_entity_poly.pdbx_seq_one_letter_code
_entity_poly.pdbx_strand_id
1 'polypeptide(L)'
;MENLTISLNKKIVTYLERRSPLMALQGARRAGKTYTVSQWSLLQAYNQGDVIIFASMTSEQGRKGAYEDCQNILRSWGGFGQIFEVFKSPRRIVCRRTNTPSGRAGVIEFSSYDDPETAKGGACDWVFINEANKFTHQQYLDLAANARKGVIVDYNPNQHFWIEDELEDYEILKCSWQDNRKHLTQAQLAWFQKLYDNAHREGATAADWYYYQVYYCNQYSELAGDIFTPAIIQRVKPESVPWDKLRNPVVFGDPSALCGGDYFPLTLSATDGEYIYILDADSTNEGAKAERCRSIERMQLQRDGVRVYIESNGIIGTSFIDYARGENPTEQPPHPLQVEGWCSRGDKFERILAQYETIRDRVRFVEQPRLNEYLKQVYEFARKCPHDDNIDNIASVCRLHRFLAD
;
A
#
# COMPACT_ATOMS: atom_id res chain seq x y z
N MET A 1 -28.68 24.67 23.57
CA MET A 1 -27.90 23.87 22.62
C MET A 1 -26.76 24.76 22.14
N GLU A 2 -25.53 24.47 22.49
CA GLU A 2 -24.39 25.16 21.91
C GLU A 2 -24.42 25.01 20.39
N ASN A 3 -24.21 26.10 19.68
CA ASN A 3 -24.17 26.06 18.23
C ASN A 3 -22.96 25.22 17.79
N LEU A 4 -23.20 24.00 17.34
CA LEU A 4 -22.18 23.13 16.80
C LEU A 4 -21.73 23.68 15.45
N THR A 5 -20.49 24.15 15.38
CA THR A 5 -19.86 24.52 14.12
C THR A 5 -19.05 23.34 13.57
N ILE A 6 -19.53 22.74 12.50
CA ILE A 6 -18.85 21.63 11.81
C ILE A 6 -18.05 22.22 10.64
N SER A 7 -16.73 22.03 10.68
CA SER A 7 -15.87 22.41 9.54
C SER A 7 -15.90 21.29 8.49
N LEU A 8 -16.52 21.55 7.36
CA LEU A 8 -16.66 20.63 6.24
C LEU A 8 -15.81 21.09 5.04
N ASN A 9 -15.28 20.15 4.26
CA ASN A 9 -14.77 20.48 2.93
C ASN A 9 -15.96 20.79 2.01
N LYS A 10 -16.21 22.09 1.81
CA LYS A 10 -17.40 22.58 1.07
C LYS A 10 -17.48 21.97 -0.34
N LYS A 11 -16.37 21.82 -1.04
CA LYS A 11 -16.32 21.29 -2.41
C LYS A 11 -16.85 19.85 -2.45
N ILE A 12 -16.34 19.00 -1.55
CA ILE A 12 -16.73 17.59 -1.48
C ILE A 12 -18.20 17.46 -1.01
N VAL A 13 -18.57 18.18 0.04
CA VAL A 13 -19.97 18.11 0.55
C VAL A 13 -20.98 18.58 -0.50
N THR A 14 -20.71 19.67 -1.21
CA THR A 14 -21.62 20.15 -2.29
C THR A 14 -21.77 19.09 -3.39
N TYR A 15 -20.72 18.34 -3.69
CA TYR A 15 -20.80 17.23 -4.64
C TYR A 15 -21.61 16.05 -4.09
N LEU A 16 -21.39 15.62 -2.85
CA LEU A 16 -22.13 14.52 -2.22
C LEU A 16 -23.64 14.85 -2.06
N GLU A 17 -23.99 16.10 -1.85
CA GLU A 17 -25.41 16.53 -1.76
C GLU A 17 -26.16 16.45 -3.10
N ARG A 18 -25.50 16.23 -4.22
CA ARG A 18 -26.16 15.92 -5.51
C ARG A 18 -26.84 14.56 -5.48
N ARG A 19 -26.36 13.64 -4.64
CA ARG A 19 -26.94 12.30 -4.44
C ARG A 19 -27.09 11.50 -5.74
N SER A 20 -26.10 11.61 -6.62
CA SER A 20 -26.05 10.80 -7.84
C SER A 20 -25.90 9.32 -7.48
N PRO A 21 -26.45 8.39 -8.31
CA PRO A 21 -26.33 6.95 -8.06
C PRO A 21 -24.89 6.46 -7.92
N LEU A 22 -23.95 7.05 -8.68
CA LEU A 22 -22.52 6.87 -8.51
C LEU A 22 -21.84 8.23 -8.32
N MET A 23 -21.05 8.36 -7.26
CA MET A 23 -20.29 9.55 -6.92
C MET A 23 -18.81 9.18 -6.74
N ALA A 24 -17.94 9.75 -7.56
CA ALA A 24 -16.52 9.43 -7.57
C ALA A 24 -15.65 10.62 -7.13
N LEU A 25 -14.81 10.36 -6.14
CA LEU A 25 -13.86 11.32 -5.57
C LEU A 25 -12.43 10.91 -5.98
N GLN A 26 -11.95 11.42 -7.10
CA GLN A 26 -10.56 11.26 -7.51
C GLN A 26 -9.69 12.25 -6.73
N GLY A 27 -8.67 11.78 -6.05
CA GLY A 27 -7.80 12.69 -5.34
C GLY A 27 -6.59 12.06 -4.71
N ALA A 28 -5.49 12.80 -4.70
CA ALA A 28 -4.27 12.39 -4.03
C ALA A 28 -4.45 12.26 -2.50
N ARG A 29 -3.44 11.73 -1.85
CA ARG A 29 -3.37 11.66 -0.37
C ARG A 29 -3.54 13.07 0.21
N ARG A 30 -4.19 13.15 1.38
CA ARG A 30 -4.43 14.41 2.13
C ARG A 30 -5.41 15.39 1.48
N ALA A 31 -6.14 14.99 0.44
CA ALA A 31 -7.23 15.81 -0.13
C ALA A 31 -8.49 15.88 0.78
N GLY A 32 -8.53 15.12 1.87
CA GLY A 32 -9.64 15.15 2.83
C GLY A 32 -10.87 14.33 2.41
N LYS A 33 -10.76 13.46 1.40
CA LYS A 33 -11.88 12.67 0.85
C LYS A 33 -12.56 11.81 1.92
N THR A 34 -11.86 10.81 2.43
CA THR A 34 -12.39 9.84 3.41
C THR A 34 -12.95 10.53 4.65
N TYR A 35 -12.23 11.53 5.19
CA TYR A 35 -12.66 12.30 6.35
C TYR A 35 -13.98 13.04 6.09
N THR A 36 -14.11 13.69 4.92
CA THR A 36 -15.33 14.43 4.57
C THR A 36 -16.51 13.48 4.28
N VAL A 37 -16.27 12.33 3.62
CA VAL A 37 -17.32 11.30 3.43
C VAL A 37 -17.77 10.77 4.80
N SER A 38 -16.85 10.56 5.75
CA SER A 38 -17.18 10.13 7.12
C SER A 38 -18.06 11.15 7.83
N GLN A 39 -17.74 12.46 7.74
CA GLN A 39 -18.57 13.52 8.31
C GLN A 39 -19.97 13.56 7.66
N TRP A 40 -20.03 13.52 6.34
CA TRP A 40 -21.29 13.50 5.59
C TRP A 40 -22.14 12.28 5.97
N SER A 41 -21.54 11.10 6.05
CA SER A 41 -22.22 9.86 6.43
C SER A 41 -22.82 9.91 7.83
N LEU A 42 -22.09 10.45 8.81
CA LEU A 42 -22.60 10.66 10.16
C LEU A 42 -23.80 11.62 10.16
N LEU A 43 -23.75 12.67 9.35
CA LEU A 43 -24.87 13.60 9.20
C LEU A 43 -26.05 12.96 8.46
N GLN A 44 -25.86 12.10 7.46
CA GLN A 44 -26.92 11.34 6.81
C GLN A 44 -27.57 10.34 7.79
N ALA A 45 -26.77 9.63 8.58
CA ALA A 45 -27.28 8.75 9.62
C ALA A 45 -28.12 9.52 10.65
N TYR A 46 -27.71 10.72 11.04
CA TYR A 46 -28.47 11.57 11.97
C TYR A 46 -29.73 12.17 11.34
N ASN A 47 -29.62 12.76 10.13
CA ASN A 47 -30.71 13.54 9.53
C ASN A 47 -31.75 12.65 8.83
N GLN A 48 -31.34 11.56 8.17
CA GLN A 48 -32.16 10.71 7.34
C GLN A 48 -32.45 9.34 7.97
N GLY A 49 -31.64 8.87 8.90
CA GLY A 49 -31.67 7.50 9.41
C GLY A 49 -31.13 6.50 8.38
N ASP A 50 -30.18 6.92 7.58
CA ASP A 50 -29.57 6.08 6.53
C ASP A 50 -28.69 5.00 7.13
N VAL A 51 -28.66 3.84 6.46
CA VAL A 51 -27.70 2.76 6.67
C VAL A 51 -26.62 2.88 5.60
N ILE A 52 -25.38 3.02 6.03
CA ILE A 52 -24.24 3.28 5.15
C ILE A 52 -23.16 2.22 5.42
N ILE A 53 -22.74 1.51 4.38
CA ILE A 53 -21.66 0.53 4.47
C ILE A 53 -20.35 1.17 4.00
N PHE A 54 -19.34 1.12 4.83
CA PHE A 54 -17.96 1.49 4.48
C PHE A 54 -17.18 0.22 4.17
N ALA A 55 -16.85 0.03 2.89
CA ALA A 55 -16.12 -1.12 2.39
C ALA A 55 -14.62 -0.80 2.25
N SER A 56 -13.77 -1.69 2.76
CA SER A 56 -12.31 -1.65 2.62
C SER A 56 -11.78 -3.01 2.21
N MET A 57 -10.58 -3.06 1.59
CA MET A 57 -9.99 -4.35 1.21
C MET A 57 -9.55 -5.17 2.42
N THR A 58 -9.04 -4.53 3.46
CA THR A 58 -8.62 -5.22 4.69
C THR A 58 -9.25 -4.63 5.94
N SER A 59 -9.47 -5.49 6.92
CA SER A 59 -10.02 -5.11 8.22
C SER A 59 -9.15 -4.07 8.96
N GLU A 60 -7.82 -4.16 8.83
CA GLU A 60 -6.90 -3.18 9.41
C GLU A 60 -7.01 -1.82 8.73
N GLN A 61 -7.13 -1.78 7.39
CA GLN A 61 -7.31 -0.56 6.62
C GLN A 61 -8.63 0.14 7.00
N GLY A 62 -9.74 -0.61 7.07
CA GLY A 62 -11.03 -0.07 7.53
C GLY A 62 -10.95 0.47 8.95
N ARG A 63 -10.23 -0.20 9.87
CA ARG A 63 -10.06 0.23 11.25
C ARG A 63 -9.23 1.50 11.38
N LYS A 64 -8.05 1.55 10.79
CA LYS A 64 -7.12 2.71 10.86
C LYS A 64 -7.50 3.90 9.98
N GLY A 65 -8.45 3.71 9.07
CA GLY A 65 -8.98 4.74 8.19
C GLY A 65 -10.33 5.26 8.69
N ALA A 66 -11.36 5.00 7.92
CA ALA A 66 -12.69 5.59 8.09
C ALA A 66 -13.33 5.36 9.48
N TYR A 67 -13.09 4.20 10.14
CA TYR A 67 -13.64 3.96 11.47
C TYR A 67 -12.99 4.85 12.54
N GLU A 68 -11.66 5.00 12.55
CA GLU A 68 -10.98 5.94 13.45
C GLU A 68 -11.32 7.39 13.12
N ASP A 69 -11.45 7.75 11.83
CA ASP A 69 -11.90 9.08 11.41
C ASP A 69 -13.29 9.40 11.98
N CYS A 70 -14.26 8.49 11.85
CA CYS A 70 -15.59 8.66 12.43
C CYS A 70 -15.53 8.88 13.94
N GLN A 71 -14.73 8.11 14.68
CA GLN A 71 -14.58 8.30 16.12
C GLN A 71 -13.97 9.66 16.49
N ASN A 72 -12.95 10.09 15.76
CA ASN A 72 -12.30 11.39 15.95
C ASN A 72 -13.27 12.54 15.67
N ILE A 73 -14.08 12.41 14.61
CA ILE A 73 -15.14 13.36 14.26
C ILE A 73 -16.15 13.46 15.41
N LEU A 74 -16.66 12.32 15.88
CA LEU A 74 -17.64 12.30 16.97
C LEU A 74 -17.10 12.92 18.27
N ARG A 75 -15.83 12.67 18.60
CA ARG A 75 -15.17 13.33 19.75
C ARG A 75 -15.08 14.83 19.56
N SER A 76 -14.78 15.30 18.34
CA SER A 76 -14.69 16.74 18.04
C SER A 76 -16.05 17.43 18.06
N TRP A 77 -17.16 16.68 17.90
CA TRP A 77 -18.52 17.20 17.95
C TRP A 77 -19.09 17.30 19.38
N GLY A 78 -18.32 16.95 20.40
CA GLY A 78 -18.70 17.11 21.81
C GLY A 78 -20.03 16.46 22.16
N GLY A 79 -20.95 17.20 22.78
CA GLY A 79 -22.26 16.68 23.19
C GLY A 79 -23.12 16.15 22.04
N PHE A 80 -22.99 16.70 20.83
CA PHE A 80 -23.69 16.17 19.65
C PHE A 80 -23.17 14.78 19.26
N GLY A 81 -21.84 14.54 19.40
CA GLY A 81 -21.25 13.23 19.13
C GLY A 81 -21.76 12.14 20.07
N GLN A 82 -22.24 12.48 21.27
CA GLN A 82 -22.78 11.51 22.24
C GLN A 82 -24.14 10.90 21.82
N ILE A 83 -24.79 11.43 20.78
CA ILE A 83 -25.99 10.84 20.19
C ILE A 83 -25.67 9.54 19.45
N PHE A 84 -24.40 9.32 19.15
CA PHE A 84 -23.91 8.13 18.46
C PHE A 84 -23.30 7.13 19.45
N GLU A 85 -23.62 5.88 19.25
CA GLU A 85 -23.04 4.74 19.96
C GLU A 85 -22.05 3.99 19.09
N VAL A 86 -20.85 3.76 19.60
CA VAL A 86 -19.73 3.16 18.85
C VAL A 86 -19.48 1.73 19.30
N PHE A 87 -19.61 0.77 18.41
CA PHE A 87 -19.38 -0.66 18.65
C PHE A 87 -18.08 -1.13 18.02
N LYS A 88 -17.31 -1.93 18.76
CA LYS A 88 -16.00 -2.44 18.31
C LYS A 88 -16.09 -3.80 17.60
N SER A 89 -17.09 -4.61 17.91
CA SER A 89 -17.32 -5.92 17.33
C SER A 89 -18.82 -6.25 17.30
N PRO A 90 -19.46 -6.35 16.14
CA PRO A 90 -18.95 -5.86 14.84
C PRO A 90 -18.72 -4.34 14.86
N ARG A 91 -17.81 -3.86 14.02
CA ARG A 91 -17.52 -2.42 13.93
C ARG A 91 -18.69 -1.70 13.27
N ARG A 92 -19.39 -0.91 14.05
CA ARG A 92 -20.50 -0.08 13.59
C ARG A 92 -20.69 1.15 14.46
N ILE A 93 -21.33 2.15 13.92
CA ILE A 93 -21.73 3.37 14.65
C ILE A 93 -23.23 3.54 14.44
N VAL A 94 -23.96 3.64 15.53
CA VAL A 94 -25.43 3.75 15.51
C VAL A 94 -25.85 5.10 16.04
N CYS A 95 -26.65 5.85 15.28
CA CYS A 95 -27.29 7.08 15.73
C CYS A 95 -28.49 6.72 16.62
N ARG A 96 -28.56 7.22 17.83
CA ARG A 96 -29.68 6.95 18.76
C ARG A 96 -30.98 7.66 18.36
N ARG A 97 -30.94 8.59 17.42
CA ARG A 97 -32.13 9.28 16.92
C ARG A 97 -32.94 8.35 16.00
N THR A 98 -34.18 8.09 16.35
CA THR A 98 -35.13 7.27 15.58
C THR A 98 -36.20 8.06 14.88
N ASN A 99 -36.45 9.31 15.31
CA ASN A 99 -37.38 10.23 14.65
C ASN A 99 -36.69 10.85 13.40
N THR A 100 -36.56 10.05 12.37
CA THR A 100 -35.91 10.36 11.09
C THR A 100 -36.89 10.15 9.94
N PRO A 101 -36.66 10.71 8.75
CA PRO A 101 -37.51 10.48 7.56
C PRO A 101 -37.61 8.99 7.18
N SER A 102 -36.59 8.17 7.45
CA SER A 102 -36.68 6.71 7.22
C SER A 102 -37.43 5.95 8.32
N GLY A 103 -37.83 6.61 9.41
CA GLY A 103 -38.47 5.99 10.58
C GLY A 103 -37.55 5.06 11.40
N ARG A 104 -36.26 5.11 11.21
CA ARG A 104 -35.28 4.23 11.88
C ARG A 104 -34.04 4.98 12.33
N ALA A 105 -33.27 4.35 13.21
CA ALA A 105 -31.94 4.80 13.57
C ALA A 105 -30.98 4.68 12.37
N GLY A 106 -30.14 5.68 12.15
CA GLY A 106 -29.09 5.60 11.15
C GLY A 106 -27.90 4.77 11.64
N VAL A 107 -27.26 4.06 10.73
CA VAL A 107 -26.16 3.15 11.04
C VAL A 107 -25.02 3.32 10.03
N ILE A 108 -23.80 3.33 10.51
CA ILE A 108 -22.60 3.17 9.67
C ILE A 108 -21.97 1.83 10.03
N GLU A 109 -21.83 0.95 9.06
CA GLU A 109 -21.21 -0.37 9.20
C GLU A 109 -19.87 -0.38 8.48
N PHE A 110 -18.85 -1.04 9.09
CA PHE A 110 -17.52 -1.14 8.51
C PHE A 110 -17.26 -2.59 8.15
N SER A 111 -17.18 -2.88 6.86
CA SER A 111 -16.93 -4.20 6.30
C SER A 111 -15.59 -4.27 5.56
N SER A 112 -15.04 -5.47 5.44
CA SER A 112 -13.80 -5.72 4.71
C SER A 112 -13.85 -7.02 3.93
N TYR A 113 -13.12 -7.08 2.82
CA TYR A 113 -13.10 -8.25 1.94
C TYR A 113 -12.18 -9.39 2.44
N ASP A 114 -11.30 -9.11 3.40
CA ASP A 114 -10.52 -10.14 4.10
C ASP A 114 -11.34 -10.89 5.17
N ASP A 115 -12.58 -10.46 5.44
CA ASP A 115 -13.53 -11.13 6.32
C ASP A 115 -14.76 -11.58 5.52
N PRO A 116 -14.85 -12.87 5.13
CA PRO A 116 -15.94 -13.40 4.30
C PRO A 116 -17.34 -13.26 4.91
N GLU A 117 -17.43 -13.18 6.25
CA GLU A 117 -18.72 -13.02 6.94
C GLU A 117 -19.26 -11.61 6.82
N THR A 118 -18.37 -10.61 6.73
CA THR A 118 -18.74 -9.20 6.62
C THR A 118 -18.76 -8.68 5.18
N ALA A 119 -18.12 -9.37 4.23
CA ALA A 119 -18.00 -8.93 2.84
C ALA A 119 -19.32 -8.83 2.07
N LYS A 120 -20.36 -9.56 2.49
CA LYS A 120 -21.64 -9.62 1.79
C LYS A 120 -22.70 -8.64 2.28
N GLY A 121 -22.39 -7.68 3.12
CA GLY A 121 -23.26 -6.64 3.67
C GLY A 121 -24.75 -6.73 3.33
N GLY A 122 -25.64 -6.42 4.27
CA GLY A 122 -27.08 -6.37 4.02
C GLY A 122 -27.48 -5.19 3.12
N ALA A 123 -28.74 -5.13 2.70
CA ALA A 123 -29.28 -3.98 1.97
C ALA A 123 -29.07 -2.68 2.77
N CYS A 124 -28.48 -1.68 2.15
CA CYS A 124 -28.16 -0.38 2.74
C CYS A 124 -28.68 0.78 1.89
N ASP A 125 -28.56 2.00 2.37
CA ASP A 125 -28.89 3.18 1.58
C ASP A 125 -27.72 3.61 0.71
N TRP A 126 -26.52 3.64 1.28
CA TRP A 126 -25.29 4.04 0.61
C TRP A 126 -24.17 3.04 0.86
N VAL A 127 -23.33 2.86 -0.15
CA VAL A 127 -22.05 2.17 0.00
C VAL A 127 -20.94 3.18 -0.24
N PHE A 128 -19.96 3.23 0.64
CA PHE A 128 -18.70 3.95 0.42
C PHE A 128 -17.56 2.95 0.25
N ILE A 129 -16.95 2.94 -0.93
CA ILE A 129 -15.81 2.09 -1.27
C ILE A 129 -14.54 2.93 -1.16
N ASN A 130 -13.78 2.70 -0.10
CA ASN A 130 -12.53 3.42 0.16
C ASN A 130 -11.37 2.78 -0.59
N GLU A 131 -10.61 3.58 -1.36
CA GLU A 131 -9.54 3.14 -2.25
C GLU A 131 -10.05 2.14 -3.32
N ALA A 132 -11.09 2.54 -4.07
CA ALA A 132 -11.77 1.71 -5.07
C ALA A 132 -10.85 1.09 -6.13
N ASN A 133 -9.70 1.71 -6.39
CA ASN A 133 -8.67 1.17 -7.29
C ASN A 133 -8.02 -0.14 -6.79
N LYS A 134 -8.31 -0.59 -5.57
CA LYS A 134 -7.89 -1.89 -5.02
C LYS A 134 -8.95 -2.98 -5.17
N PHE A 135 -10.17 -2.63 -5.51
CA PHE A 135 -11.29 -3.55 -5.71
C PHE A 135 -11.34 -4.01 -7.16
N THR A 136 -11.76 -5.26 -7.37
CA THR A 136 -12.12 -5.74 -8.70
C THR A 136 -13.47 -5.18 -9.13
N HIS A 137 -13.75 -5.15 -10.44
CA HIS A 137 -15.06 -4.73 -10.95
C HIS A 137 -16.21 -5.59 -10.37
N GLN A 138 -16.00 -6.91 -10.26
CA GLN A 138 -17.01 -7.81 -9.68
C GLN A 138 -17.31 -7.45 -8.21
N GLN A 139 -16.29 -7.15 -7.41
CA GLN A 139 -16.48 -6.73 -6.02
C GLN A 139 -17.26 -5.42 -5.89
N TYR A 140 -17.02 -4.47 -6.82
CA TYR A 140 -17.84 -3.25 -6.92
C TYR A 140 -19.30 -3.57 -7.23
N LEU A 141 -19.58 -4.40 -8.23
CA LEU A 141 -20.94 -4.78 -8.61
C LEU A 141 -21.67 -5.48 -7.46
N ASP A 142 -21.01 -6.37 -6.73
CA ASP A 142 -21.58 -7.05 -5.57
C ASP A 142 -21.97 -6.07 -4.45
N LEU A 143 -21.15 -5.04 -4.22
CA LEU A 143 -21.44 -3.98 -3.24
C LEU A 143 -22.54 -3.04 -3.74
N ALA A 144 -22.49 -2.63 -5.00
CA ALA A 144 -23.46 -1.71 -5.61
C ALA A 144 -24.86 -2.30 -5.62
N ALA A 145 -25.01 -3.62 -5.82
CA ALA A 145 -26.30 -4.31 -5.78
C ALA A 145 -27.03 -4.18 -4.43
N ASN A 146 -26.32 -3.90 -3.34
CA ASN A 146 -26.89 -3.72 -2.00
C ASN A 146 -27.33 -2.27 -1.72
N ALA A 147 -26.91 -1.30 -2.52
CA ALA A 147 -27.17 0.13 -2.32
C ALA A 147 -28.52 0.56 -2.90
N ARG A 148 -29.40 1.14 -2.08
CA ARG A 148 -30.71 1.64 -2.53
C ARG A 148 -30.65 3.04 -3.12
N LYS A 149 -29.72 3.87 -2.67
CA LYS A 149 -29.60 5.29 -3.06
C LYS A 149 -28.38 5.54 -3.94
N GLY A 150 -27.27 4.84 -3.68
CA GLY A 150 -26.08 4.96 -4.52
C GLY A 150 -24.79 4.52 -3.86
N VAL A 151 -23.73 4.64 -4.66
CA VAL A 151 -22.37 4.29 -4.30
C VAL A 151 -21.49 5.53 -4.33
N ILE A 152 -20.65 5.67 -3.32
CA ILE A 152 -19.59 6.66 -3.25
C ILE A 152 -18.27 5.90 -3.36
N VAL A 153 -17.37 6.31 -4.25
CA VAL A 153 -16.03 5.74 -4.36
C VAL A 153 -14.98 6.81 -4.16
N ASP A 154 -13.89 6.48 -3.50
CA ASP A 154 -12.71 7.33 -3.52
C ASP A 154 -11.50 6.55 -4.01
N TYR A 155 -10.58 7.24 -4.70
CA TYR A 155 -9.35 6.65 -5.20
C TYR A 155 -8.27 7.71 -5.49
N ASN A 156 -7.03 7.22 -5.56
CA ASN A 156 -5.92 8.03 -6.06
C ASN A 156 -5.71 7.74 -7.55
N PRO A 157 -5.37 8.74 -8.39
CA PRO A 157 -5.15 8.57 -9.82
C PRO A 157 -3.76 7.95 -10.09
N ASN A 158 -3.47 6.84 -9.45
CA ASN A 158 -2.19 6.16 -9.56
C ASN A 158 -2.20 5.03 -10.61
N GLN A 159 -3.37 4.64 -11.10
CA GLN A 159 -3.58 3.68 -12.19
C GLN A 159 -4.97 3.83 -12.79
N HIS A 160 -5.10 3.44 -14.07
CA HIS A 160 -6.39 3.24 -14.70
C HIS A 160 -7.01 1.93 -14.21
N PHE A 161 -8.32 1.91 -14.00
CA PHE A 161 -9.05 0.75 -13.52
C PHE A 161 -10.52 0.81 -13.97
N TRP A 162 -11.33 -0.18 -13.65
CA TRP A 162 -12.72 -0.36 -14.08
C TRP A 162 -13.64 0.86 -13.88
N ILE A 163 -13.29 1.78 -12.99
CA ILE A 163 -14.14 2.94 -12.67
C ILE A 163 -14.37 3.86 -13.88
N GLU A 164 -13.46 3.88 -14.82
CA GLU A 164 -13.58 4.74 -16.02
C GLU A 164 -14.76 4.31 -16.89
N ASP A 165 -14.98 3.01 -17.03
CA ASP A 165 -16.10 2.45 -17.78
C ASP A 165 -17.44 2.75 -17.08
N GLU A 166 -17.47 2.69 -15.74
CA GLU A 166 -18.67 2.99 -14.93
C GLU A 166 -19.01 4.48 -14.87
N LEU A 167 -18.06 5.36 -15.16
CA LEU A 167 -18.20 6.81 -15.02
C LEU A 167 -18.46 7.54 -16.33
N GLU A 168 -18.74 6.84 -17.46
CA GLU A 168 -19.03 7.50 -18.73
C GLU A 168 -20.12 8.58 -18.61
N ASP A 169 -21.17 8.32 -17.80
CA ASP A 169 -22.31 9.20 -17.59
C ASP A 169 -22.25 10.02 -16.29
N TYR A 170 -21.16 9.93 -15.51
CA TYR A 170 -21.07 10.57 -14.20
C TYR A 170 -19.86 11.50 -14.09
N GLU A 171 -20.09 12.62 -13.40
CA GLU A 171 -19.02 13.58 -13.11
C GLU A 171 -18.08 13.06 -12.01
N ILE A 172 -16.77 13.09 -12.28
CA ILE A 172 -15.73 12.80 -11.29
C ILE A 172 -15.36 14.10 -10.58
N LEU A 173 -15.45 14.12 -9.25
CA LEU A 173 -14.93 15.23 -8.47
C LEU A 173 -13.43 15.07 -8.23
N LYS A 174 -12.61 15.90 -8.86
CA LYS A 174 -11.16 15.95 -8.61
C LYS A 174 -10.87 16.76 -7.34
N CYS A 175 -10.31 16.09 -6.34
CA CYS A 175 -9.95 16.65 -5.03
C CYS A 175 -8.44 16.73 -4.88
N SER A 176 -7.92 17.91 -4.56
CA SER A 176 -6.49 18.13 -4.36
C SER A 176 -6.14 18.45 -2.90
N TRP A 177 -4.87 18.34 -2.54
CA TRP A 177 -4.40 18.77 -1.23
C TRP A 177 -4.61 20.27 -1.00
N GLN A 178 -4.62 21.10 -2.05
CA GLN A 178 -4.92 22.53 -1.98
C GLN A 178 -6.34 22.77 -1.46
N ASP A 179 -7.31 21.94 -1.85
CA ASP A 179 -8.70 22.04 -1.35
C ASP A 179 -8.78 21.79 0.17
N ASN A 180 -7.77 21.13 0.74
CA ASN A 180 -7.68 20.78 2.16
C ASN A 180 -6.53 21.48 2.91
N ARG A 181 -5.84 22.43 2.25
CA ARG A 181 -4.58 23.05 2.73
C ARG A 181 -4.63 23.54 4.17
N LYS A 182 -5.74 24.16 4.58
CA LYS A 182 -5.91 24.74 5.94
C LYS A 182 -5.94 23.69 7.06
N HIS A 183 -6.13 22.42 6.73
CA HIS A 183 -6.14 21.31 7.68
C HIS A 183 -4.83 20.51 7.67
N LEU A 184 -3.86 20.90 6.83
CA LEU A 184 -2.57 20.23 6.72
C LEU A 184 -1.56 20.80 7.70
N THR A 185 -0.74 19.93 8.27
CA THR A 185 0.39 20.34 9.12
C THR A 185 1.52 20.94 8.26
N GLN A 186 2.43 21.70 8.90
CA GLN A 186 3.61 22.24 8.22
C GLN A 186 4.48 21.13 7.58
N ALA A 187 4.63 19.98 8.25
CA ALA A 187 5.37 18.84 7.71
C ALA A 187 4.70 18.28 6.43
N GLN A 188 3.37 18.20 6.41
CA GLN A 188 2.63 17.77 5.22
C GLN A 188 2.74 18.77 4.06
N LEU A 189 2.69 20.06 4.36
CA LEU A 189 2.88 21.11 3.34
C LEU A 189 4.31 21.08 2.78
N ALA A 190 5.32 20.90 3.64
CA ALA A 190 6.71 20.75 3.22
C ALA A 190 6.93 19.52 2.33
N TRP A 191 6.20 18.41 2.59
CA TRP A 191 6.25 17.23 1.73
C TRP A 191 5.74 17.56 0.32
N PHE A 192 4.62 18.26 0.17
CA PHE A 192 4.13 18.68 -1.14
C PHE A 192 5.09 19.63 -1.85
N GLN A 193 5.70 20.56 -1.10
CA GLN A 193 6.72 21.43 -1.67
C GLN A 193 7.92 20.63 -2.19
N LYS A 194 8.38 19.62 -1.42
CA LYS A 194 9.45 18.72 -1.86
C LYS A 194 9.10 17.99 -3.16
N LEU A 195 7.85 17.53 -3.34
CA LEU A 195 7.42 16.90 -4.60
C LEU A 195 7.54 17.85 -5.79
N TYR A 196 7.14 19.11 -5.60
CA TYR A 196 7.28 20.15 -6.61
C TYR A 196 8.75 20.40 -6.95
N ASP A 197 9.58 20.64 -5.93
CA ASP A 197 11.00 20.97 -6.09
C ASP A 197 11.77 19.82 -6.77
N ASN A 198 11.50 18.58 -6.37
CA ASN A 198 12.12 17.40 -6.97
C ASN A 198 11.80 17.26 -8.47
N ALA A 199 10.54 17.48 -8.86
CA ALA A 199 10.12 17.37 -10.25
C ALA A 199 10.69 18.49 -11.13
N HIS A 200 10.99 19.66 -10.57
CA HIS A 200 11.43 20.83 -11.33
C HIS A 200 12.94 21.13 -11.20
N ARG A 201 13.67 20.30 -10.45
CA ARG A 201 15.14 20.44 -10.38
C ARG A 201 15.81 19.95 -11.66
N GLU A 202 17.01 20.42 -11.93
CA GLU A 202 17.88 19.84 -12.95
C GLU A 202 18.16 18.36 -12.63
N GLY A 203 18.01 17.48 -13.61
CA GLY A 203 18.16 16.03 -13.42
C GLY A 203 16.99 15.35 -12.70
N ALA A 204 15.79 15.95 -12.69
CA ALA A 204 14.58 15.31 -12.20
C ALA A 204 14.34 13.96 -12.91
N THR A 205 13.96 12.94 -12.13
CA THR A 205 13.79 11.58 -12.62
C THR A 205 12.34 11.31 -13.03
N ALA A 206 12.10 10.19 -13.75
CA ALA A 206 10.74 9.74 -14.05
C ALA A 206 9.93 9.50 -12.77
N ALA A 207 10.57 9.00 -11.69
CA ALA A 207 9.92 8.83 -10.39
C ALA A 207 9.53 10.17 -9.75
N ASP A 208 10.38 11.20 -9.81
CA ASP A 208 10.06 12.54 -9.31
C ASP A 208 8.84 13.11 -10.03
N TRP A 209 8.77 12.98 -11.36
CA TRP A 209 7.64 13.39 -12.18
C TRP A 209 6.37 12.59 -11.86
N TYR A 210 6.46 11.27 -11.67
CA TYR A 210 5.33 10.44 -11.27
C TYR A 210 4.72 10.91 -9.95
N TYR A 211 5.55 11.08 -8.91
CA TYR A 211 5.07 11.56 -7.62
C TYR A 211 4.45 12.94 -7.70
N TYR A 212 5.04 13.84 -8.49
CA TYR A 212 4.49 15.16 -8.71
C TYR A 212 3.13 15.11 -9.42
N GLN A 213 3.00 14.37 -10.51
CA GLN A 213 1.74 14.28 -11.25
C GLN A 213 0.64 13.61 -10.42
N VAL A 214 0.91 12.48 -9.79
CA VAL A 214 -0.09 11.72 -9.04
C VAL A 214 -0.48 12.43 -7.74
N TYR A 215 0.50 12.84 -6.93
CA TYR A 215 0.20 13.33 -5.58
C TYR A 215 0.10 14.85 -5.47
N TYR A 216 0.80 15.60 -6.29
CA TYR A 216 0.71 17.05 -6.29
C TYR A 216 -0.36 17.56 -7.24
N CYS A 217 -0.33 17.13 -8.53
CA CYS A 217 -1.24 17.59 -9.58
C CYS A 217 -2.56 16.81 -9.60
N ASN A 218 -2.67 15.66 -8.91
CA ASN A 218 -3.85 14.80 -8.92
C ASN A 218 -4.22 14.31 -10.33
N GLN A 219 -3.23 13.89 -11.09
CA GLN A 219 -3.37 13.42 -12.45
C GLN A 219 -2.90 11.96 -12.58
N TYR A 220 -3.50 11.21 -13.49
CA TYR A 220 -2.91 9.96 -13.90
C TYR A 220 -1.53 10.20 -14.48
N SER A 221 -0.58 9.37 -14.09
CA SER A 221 0.75 9.35 -14.67
C SER A 221 1.14 7.93 -14.97
N GLU A 222 1.40 7.66 -16.23
CA GLU A 222 2.12 6.45 -16.61
C GLU A 222 3.61 6.79 -16.53
N LEU A 223 4.36 5.99 -15.80
CA LEU A 223 5.81 6.05 -15.88
C LEU A 223 6.21 5.60 -17.29
N ALA A 224 6.58 6.56 -18.11
CA ALA A 224 7.12 6.30 -19.42
C ALA A 224 8.63 6.02 -19.28
N GLY A 225 9.06 4.83 -19.71
CA GLY A 225 10.48 4.44 -19.76
C GLY A 225 10.95 3.58 -18.58
N ASP A 226 12.17 3.12 -18.69
CA ASP A 226 12.84 2.28 -17.72
C ASP A 226 13.16 3.08 -16.45
N ILE A 227 12.62 2.65 -15.32
CA ILE A 227 12.80 3.32 -14.02
C ILE A 227 14.21 3.06 -13.49
N PHE A 228 14.66 1.81 -13.55
CA PHE A 228 15.98 1.38 -13.13
C PHE A 228 16.82 1.04 -14.37
N THR A 229 17.58 2.02 -14.86
CA THR A 229 18.42 1.85 -16.05
C THR A 229 19.85 1.44 -15.64
N PRO A 230 20.69 0.94 -16.58
CA PRO A 230 22.10 0.71 -16.33
C PRO A 230 22.87 1.96 -15.84
N ALA A 231 22.37 3.17 -16.13
CA ALA A 231 22.97 4.41 -15.64
C ALA A 231 22.64 4.68 -14.16
N ILE A 232 21.52 4.13 -13.66
CA ILE A 232 21.06 4.29 -12.27
C ILE A 232 21.65 3.19 -11.39
N ILE A 233 21.68 1.96 -11.88
CA ILE A 233 22.18 0.80 -11.15
C ILE A 233 23.72 0.84 -11.09
N GLN A 234 24.26 1.13 -9.91
CA GLN A 234 25.70 1.27 -9.70
C GLN A 234 26.35 -0.10 -9.52
N ARG A 235 27.15 -0.49 -10.50
CA ARG A 235 27.94 -1.73 -10.46
C ARG A 235 29.36 -1.47 -10.01
N VAL A 236 29.90 -2.34 -9.17
CA VAL A 236 31.26 -2.22 -8.65
C VAL A 236 32.02 -3.54 -8.79
N LYS A 237 33.31 -3.43 -9.04
CA LYS A 237 34.18 -4.62 -9.09
C LYS A 237 34.45 -5.14 -7.68
N PRO A 238 34.63 -6.45 -7.50
CA PRO A 238 34.96 -7.05 -6.18
C PRO A 238 36.17 -6.41 -5.49
N GLU A 239 37.16 -5.97 -6.25
CA GLU A 239 38.38 -5.36 -5.73
C GLU A 239 38.18 -3.98 -5.11
N SER A 240 37.09 -3.30 -5.48
CA SER A 240 36.73 -1.97 -4.94
C SER A 240 35.84 -2.04 -3.69
N VAL A 241 35.43 -3.23 -3.27
CA VAL A 241 34.57 -3.41 -2.10
C VAL A 241 35.39 -3.32 -0.83
N PRO A 242 35.03 -2.52 0.18
CA PRO A 242 35.76 -2.43 1.46
C PRO A 242 35.39 -3.60 2.37
N TRP A 243 35.85 -4.81 2.02
CA TRP A 243 35.49 -6.08 2.66
C TRP A 243 35.63 -6.09 4.18
N ASP A 244 36.64 -5.42 4.70
CA ASP A 244 36.98 -5.28 6.12
C ASP A 244 36.04 -4.37 6.89
N LYS A 245 35.34 -3.46 6.21
CA LYS A 245 34.38 -2.50 6.80
C LYS A 245 32.95 -2.98 6.73
N LEU A 246 32.65 -4.03 5.97
CA LEU A 246 31.30 -4.52 5.81
C LEU A 246 30.76 -5.16 7.09
N ARG A 247 29.60 -4.72 7.49
CA ARG A 247 28.84 -5.17 8.69
C ARG A 247 27.39 -5.50 8.35
N ASN A 248 26.71 -6.12 9.30
CA ASN A 248 25.31 -6.56 9.15
C ASN A 248 25.09 -7.38 7.87
N PRO A 249 25.86 -8.46 7.63
CA PRO A 249 25.61 -9.29 6.46
C PRO A 249 24.27 -10.01 6.59
N VAL A 250 23.45 -9.91 5.55
CA VAL A 250 22.12 -10.52 5.53
C VAL A 250 21.85 -11.21 4.20
N VAL A 251 21.22 -12.37 4.26
CA VAL A 251 20.49 -12.96 3.11
C VAL A 251 19.04 -12.56 3.22
N PHE A 252 18.48 -12.01 2.15
CA PHE A 252 17.06 -11.73 2.07
C PHE A 252 16.44 -12.51 0.91
N GLY A 253 15.29 -13.16 1.16
CA GLY A 253 14.55 -13.91 0.16
C GLY A 253 13.06 -13.59 0.16
N ASP A 254 12.47 -13.56 -1.05
CA ASP A 254 11.04 -13.41 -1.26
C ASP A 254 10.47 -14.67 -1.93
N PRO A 255 9.82 -15.56 -1.17
CA PRO A 255 9.38 -16.86 -1.67
C PRO A 255 8.27 -16.79 -2.69
N SER A 256 8.41 -17.56 -3.78
CA SER A 256 7.36 -17.88 -4.75
C SER A 256 7.01 -19.37 -4.75
N ALA A 257 5.98 -19.73 -5.52
CA ALA A 257 5.52 -21.12 -5.64
C ALA A 257 6.48 -22.03 -6.43
N LEU A 258 7.50 -21.48 -7.11
CA LEU A 258 8.50 -22.19 -7.92
C LEU A 258 7.88 -23.11 -9.00
N CYS A 259 6.78 -22.68 -9.62
CA CYS A 259 6.04 -23.43 -10.63
C CYS A 259 5.90 -22.67 -11.97
N GLY A 260 6.89 -21.81 -12.32
CA GLY A 260 6.92 -21.07 -13.58
C GLY A 260 6.15 -19.74 -13.57
N GLY A 261 5.72 -19.26 -12.39
CA GLY A 261 5.12 -17.93 -12.20
C GLY A 261 6.11 -16.90 -11.71
N ASP A 262 5.81 -16.31 -10.54
CA ASP A 262 6.67 -15.33 -9.87
C ASP A 262 8.02 -15.91 -9.49
N TYR A 263 9.04 -15.06 -9.51
CA TYR A 263 10.39 -15.47 -9.15
C TYR A 263 10.59 -15.51 -7.63
N PHE A 264 11.56 -16.35 -7.20
CA PHE A 264 12.05 -16.37 -5.84
C PHE A 264 13.47 -15.79 -5.81
N PRO A 265 13.60 -14.47 -5.66
CA PRO A 265 14.91 -13.83 -5.54
C PRO A 265 15.54 -14.08 -4.16
N LEU A 266 16.85 -14.24 -4.18
CA LEU A 266 17.72 -14.27 -3.01
C LEU A 266 18.85 -13.28 -3.21
N THR A 267 19.16 -12.48 -2.19
CA THR A 267 20.32 -11.58 -2.19
C THR A 267 21.12 -11.73 -0.91
N LEU A 268 22.45 -11.80 -1.04
CA LEU A 268 23.39 -11.55 0.06
C LEU A 268 23.81 -10.09 0.01
N SER A 269 23.64 -9.37 1.08
CA SER A 269 24.02 -7.96 1.18
C SER A 269 24.72 -7.64 2.50
N ALA A 270 25.52 -6.58 2.51
CA ALA A 270 26.13 -6.01 3.71
C ALA A 270 26.32 -4.50 3.53
N THR A 271 26.61 -3.77 4.61
CA THR A 271 26.80 -2.32 4.56
C THR A 271 28.10 -1.89 5.21
N ASP A 272 28.74 -0.84 4.69
CA ASP A 272 29.83 -0.15 5.37
C ASP A 272 29.36 1.05 6.20
N GLY A 273 28.02 1.32 6.19
CA GLY A 273 27.35 2.45 6.83
C GLY A 273 27.00 3.57 5.86
N GLU A 274 27.73 3.72 4.76
CA GLU A 274 27.42 4.66 3.68
C GLU A 274 26.68 3.98 2.53
N TYR A 275 27.18 2.83 2.08
CA TYR A 275 26.63 2.05 0.98
C TYR A 275 26.09 0.70 1.44
N ILE A 276 25.16 0.16 0.66
CA ILE A 276 24.63 -1.21 0.78
C ILE A 276 25.18 -1.99 -0.42
N TYR A 277 25.99 -3.00 -0.16
CA TYR A 277 26.59 -3.84 -1.19
C TYR A 277 25.77 -5.10 -1.39
N ILE A 278 25.31 -5.34 -2.61
CA ILE A 278 24.70 -6.62 -3.02
C ILE A 278 25.87 -7.50 -3.45
N LEU A 279 26.25 -8.43 -2.58
CA LEU A 279 27.44 -9.26 -2.72
C LEU A 279 27.21 -10.50 -3.58
N ASP A 280 26.00 -11.07 -3.49
CA ASP A 280 25.51 -12.18 -4.32
C ASP A 280 24.02 -12.01 -4.57
N ALA A 281 23.57 -12.44 -5.74
CA ALA A 281 22.16 -12.39 -6.13
C ALA A 281 21.82 -13.63 -6.96
N ASP A 282 20.66 -14.22 -6.69
CA ASP A 282 20.15 -15.41 -7.36
C ASP A 282 18.62 -15.33 -7.45
N SER A 283 18.06 -15.73 -8.59
CA SER A 283 16.60 -15.68 -8.78
C SER A 283 16.17 -16.82 -9.69
N THR A 284 15.08 -17.48 -9.34
CA THR A 284 14.44 -18.52 -10.17
C THR A 284 12.95 -18.57 -9.91
N ASN A 285 12.20 -18.95 -10.92
CA ASN A 285 10.76 -19.21 -10.82
C ASN A 285 10.41 -20.72 -10.88
N GLU A 286 11.43 -21.57 -10.95
CA GLU A 286 11.28 -23.03 -11.01
C GLU A 286 12.25 -23.70 -10.03
N GLY A 287 11.97 -24.96 -9.69
CA GLY A 287 12.83 -25.79 -8.87
C GLY A 287 12.19 -26.21 -7.54
N ALA A 288 13.00 -26.63 -6.60
CA ALA A 288 12.55 -27.14 -5.31
C ALA A 288 12.95 -26.22 -4.15
N LYS A 289 12.14 -26.19 -3.08
CA LYS A 289 12.46 -25.47 -1.83
C LYS A 289 13.85 -25.85 -1.30
N ALA A 290 14.25 -27.13 -1.40
CA ALA A 290 15.56 -27.61 -1.00
C ALA A 290 16.71 -26.94 -1.76
N GLU A 291 16.54 -26.59 -3.03
CA GLU A 291 17.55 -25.87 -3.82
C GLU A 291 17.69 -24.42 -3.35
N ARG A 292 16.58 -23.79 -2.97
CA ARG A 292 16.61 -22.45 -2.36
C ARG A 292 17.33 -22.45 -1.00
N CYS A 293 17.11 -23.48 -0.16
CA CYS A 293 17.86 -23.63 1.08
C CYS A 293 19.38 -23.80 0.81
N ARG A 294 19.76 -24.61 -0.17
CA ARG A 294 21.20 -24.73 -0.56
C ARG A 294 21.77 -23.41 -1.08
N SER A 295 20.98 -22.60 -1.81
CA SER A 295 21.41 -21.27 -2.24
C SER A 295 21.65 -20.33 -1.05
N ILE A 296 20.76 -20.38 -0.04
CA ILE A 296 20.93 -19.63 1.22
C ILE A 296 22.19 -20.08 1.94
N GLU A 297 22.39 -21.40 2.14
CA GLU A 297 23.61 -21.95 2.75
C GLU A 297 24.88 -21.50 2.04
N ARG A 298 24.88 -21.56 0.70
CA ARG A 298 26.01 -21.09 -0.11
C ARG A 298 26.31 -19.60 0.13
N MET A 299 25.26 -18.76 0.25
CA MET A 299 25.42 -17.34 0.53
C MET A 299 25.92 -17.11 1.96
N GLN A 300 25.44 -17.89 2.94
CA GLN A 300 25.92 -17.82 4.33
C GLN A 300 27.39 -18.17 4.47
N LEU A 301 27.92 -19.13 3.67
CA LEU A 301 29.31 -19.51 3.69
C LEU A 301 30.29 -18.44 3.14
N GLN A 302 29.76 -17.41 2.49
CA GLN A 302 30.60 -16.32 1.95
C GLN A 302 31.07 -15.33 3.03
N ARG A 303 30.36 -15.26 4.18
CA ARG A 303 30.73 -14.36 5.29
C ARG A 303 30.26 -14.92 6.64
N ASP A 304 30.99 -14.58 7.69
CA ASP A 304 30.60 -14.90 9.05
C ASP A 304 29.42 -14.02 9.52
N GLY A 305 28.58 -14.58 10.38
CA GLY A 305 27.50 -13.86 11.05
C GLY A 305 26.34 -13.45 10.15
N VAL A 306 26.15 -14.09 9.00
CA VAL A 306 25.05 -13.82 8.07
C VAL A 306 23.72 -14.22 8.69
N ARG A 307 22.83 -13.24 8.86
CA ARG A 307 21.43 -13.48 9.23
C ARG A 307 20.57 -13.70 7.99
N VAL A 308 19.52 -14.49 8.12
CA VAL A 308 18.61 -14.81 6.99
C VAL A 308 17.23 -14.27 7.29
N TYR A 309 16.73 -13.45 6.40
CA TYR A 309 15.37 -12.91 6.44
C TYR A 309 14.58 -13.39 5.23
N ILE A 310 13.39 -13.89 5.48
CA ILE A 310 12.49 -14.40 4.43
C ILE A 310 11.17 -13.63 4.51
N GLU A 311 10.70 -13.14 3.38
CA GLU A 311 9.40 -12.46 3.33
C GLU A 311 8.29 -13.43 3.75
N SER A 312 7.51 -13.02 4.77
CA SER A 312 6.49 -13.86 5.41
C SER A 312 5.07 -13.49 4.97
N ASN A 313 4.93 -12.71 3.89
CA ASN A 313 3.63 -12.31 3.38
C ASN A 313 2.90 -13.52 2.77
N GLY A 314 1.66 -13.75 3.25
CA GLY A 314 0.83 -14.83 2.74
C GLY A 314 1.30 -16.25 3.11
N ILE A 315 0.58 -17.24 2.55
CA ILE A 315 0.79 -18.67 2.86
C ILE A 315 2.13 -19.18 2.31
N ILE A 316 2.57 -18.71 1.15
CA ILE A 316 3.80 -19.19 0.50
C ILE A 316 5.01 -18.83 1.36
N GLY A 317 5.11 -17.57 1.82
CA GLY A 317 6.21 -17.11 2.65
C GLY A 317 6.29 -17.84 3.99
N THR A 318 5.18 -17.96 4.70
CA THR A 318 5.12 -18.68 5.99
C THR A 318 5.45 -20.16 5.81
N SER A 319 4.90 -20.82 4.77
CA SER A 319 5.18 -22.23 4.46
C SER A 319 6.66 -22.48 4.11
N PHE A 320 7.32 -21.53 3.43
CA PHE A 320 8.76 -21.65 3.16
C PHE A 320 9.59 -21.50 4.44
N ILE A 321 9.21 -20.56 5.32
CA ILE A 321 9.88 -20.36 6.61
C ILE A 321 9.80 -21.65 7.46
N ASP A 322 8.61 -22.22 7.61
CA ASP A 322 8.41 -23.48 8.36
C ASP A 322 9.21 -24.63 7.75
N TYR A 323 9.23 -24.71 6.41
CA TYR A 323 10.07 -25.69 5.71
C TYR A 323 11.56 -25.45 6.02
N ALA A 324 12.06 -24.23 5.83
CA ALA A 324 13.48 -23.90 6.00
C ALA A 324 13.98 -24.15 7.44
N ARG A 325 13.12 -23.95 8.44
CA ARG A 325 13.41 -24.23 9.86
C ARG A 325 13.35 -25.73 10.21
N GLY A 326 12.81 -26.55 9.33
CA GLY A 326 12.51 -27.97 9.63
C GLY A 326 11.30 -28.16 10.53
N GLU A 327 10.41 -27.18 10.59
CA GLU A 327 9.16 -27.21 11.38
C GLU A 327 7.98 -27.76 10.57
N ASN A 328 8.12 -27.91 9.25
CA ASN A 328 7.09 -28.47 8.40
C ASN A 328 6.93 -29.99 8.65
N PRO A 329 5.72 -30.50 8.99
CA PRO A 329 5.52 -31.89 9.35
C PRO A 329 5.63 -32.88 8.18
N THR A 330 5.51 -32.41 6.93
CA THR A 330 5.48 -33.26 5.73
C THR A 330 6.72 -33.23 4.89
N GLU A 331 7.49 -32.12 4.96
CA GLU A 331 8.68 -31.89 4.15
C GLU A 331 9.79 -31.29 5.02
N GLN A 332 11.01 -31.81 4.86
CA GLN A 332 12.17 -31.35 5.63
C GLN A 332 13.26 -30.83 4.68
N PRO A 333 13.98 -29.75 5.02
CA PRO A 333 15.15 -29.32 4.27
C PRO A 333 16.32 -30.29 4.52
N PRO A 334 17.34 -30.29 3.63
CA PRO A 334 18.56 -31.08 3.87
C PRO A 334 19.21 -30.73 5.20
N HIS A 335 19.26 -29.45 5.52
CA HIS A 335 19.73 -28.91 6.81
C HIS A 335 18.79 -27.79 7.24
N PRO A 336 18.29 -27.80 8.49
CA PRO A 336 17.48 -26.70 9.03
C PRO A 336 18.28 -25.39 9.10
N LEU A 337 17.63 -24.29 8.68
CA LEU A 337 18.22 -22.96 8.68
C LEU A 337 17.61 -22.10 9.79
N GLN A 338 18.42 -21.22 10.35
CA GLN A 338 17.90 -20.15 11.19
C GLN A 338 17.44 -19.00 10.31
N VAL A 339 16.13 -18.82 10.18
CA VAL A 339 15.52 -17.77 9.36
C VAL A 339 14.56 -16.92 10.18
N GLU A 340 14.53 -15.64 9.91
CA GLU A 340 13.59 -14.69 10.50
C GLU A 340 12.55 -14.27 9.46
N GLY A 341 11.30 -14.12 9.88
CA GLY A 341 10.22 -13.63 9.01
C GLY A 341 10.27 -12.11 8.86
N TRP A 342 10.17 -11.62 7.63
CA TRP A 342 10.04 -10.20 7.30
C TRP A 342 8.67 -9.92 6.68
N CYS A 343 7.93 -8.94 7.19
CA CYS A 343 6.61 -8.57 6.68
C CYS A 343 6.67 -7.25 5.92
N SER A 344 6.39 -7.26 4.62
CA SER A 344 6.23 -6.07 3.80
C SER A 344 4.77 -5.63 3.74
N ARG A 345 4.50 -4.32 3.85
CA ARG A 345 3.15 -3.75 3.86
C ARG A 345 2.99 -2.68 2.80
N GLY A 346 1.80 -2.58 2.24
CA GLY A 346 1.44 -1.56 1.24
C GLY A 346 1.57 -2.06 -0.20
N ASP A 347 1.24 -1.20 -1.14
CA ASP A 347 1.34 -1.47 -2.58
C ASP A 347 2.80 -1.73 -2.99
N LYS A 348 3.04 -2.79 -3.77
CA LYS A 348 4.39 -3.25 -4.17
C LYS A 348 5.11 -2.18 -5.00
N PHE A 349 4.45 -1.63 -6.00
CA PHE A 349 5.03 -0.60 -6.86
C PHE A 349 5.43 0.67 -6.06
N GLU A 350 4.57 1.11 -5.14
CA GLU A 350 4.83 2.24 -4.25
C GLU A 350 6.02 1.97 -3.30
N ARG A 351 6.15 0.73 -2.80
CA ARG A 351 7.27 0.33 -1.94
C ARG A 351 8.61 0.41 -2.66
N ILE A 352 8.62 -0.09 -3.91
CA ILE A 352 9.82 -0.07 -4.76
C ILE A 352 10.22 1.37 -5.07
N LEU A 353 9.28 2.19 -5.54
CA LEU A 353 9.56 3.60 -5.85
C LEU A 353 10.02 4.40 -4.63
N ALA A 354 9.51 4.11 -3.43
CA ALA A 354 9.95 4.76 -2.20
C ALA A 354 11.44 4.50 -1.88
N GLN A 355 12.04 3.46 -2.46
CA GLN A 355 13.47 3.16 -2.31
C GLN A 355 14.32 3.62 -3.50
N TYR A 356 13.72 4.25 -4.52
CA TYR A 356 14.42 4.65 -5.74
C TYR A 356 15.70 5.47 -5.46
N GLU A 357 15.62 6.53 -4.66
CA GLU A 357 16.79 7.35 -4.29
C GLU A 357 17.85 6.53 -3.54
N THR A 358 17.41 5.66 -2.61
CA THR A 358 18.32 4.79 -1.86
C THR A 358 19.02 3.81 -2.79
N ILE A 359 18.32 3.20 -3.74
CA ILE A 359 18.87 2.26 -4.71
C ILE A 359 19.88 2.97 -5.61
N ARG A 360 19.53 4.13 -6.16
CA ARG A 360 20.41 4.92 -7.03
C ARG A 360 21.69 5.36 -6.32
N ASP A 361 21.56 5.93 -5.12
CA ASP A 361 22.66 6.63 -4.46
C ASP A 361 23.49 5.73 -3.56
N ARG A 362 22.87 4.73 -2.93
CA ARG A 362 23.48 3.94 -1.86
C ARG A 362 23.67 2.46 -2.16
N VAL A 363 22.98 1.87 -3.15
CA VAL A 363 23.16 0.44 -3.46
C VAL A 363 24.30 0.28 -4.46
N ARG A 364 25.19 -0.70 -4.20
CA ARG A 364 26.30 -1.10 -5.06
C ARG A 364 26.18 -2.59 -5.37
N PHE A 365 26.03 -2.93 -6.62
CA PHE A 365 25.95 -4.30 -7.08
C PHE A 365 27.36 -4.81 -7.40
N VAL A 366 27.83 -5.74 -6.60
CA VAL A 366 29.16 -6.34 -6.80
C VAL A 366 29.12 -7.29 -8.00
N GLU A 367 30.02 -7.10 -8.95
CA GLU A 367 30.08 -7.92 -10.17
C GLU A 367 30.32 -9.39 -9.84
N GLN A 368 29.47 -10.25 -10.34
CA GLN A 368 29.50 -11.70 -10.19
C GLN A 368 28.73 -12.38 -11.35
N PRO A 369 28.94 -13.67 -11.63
CA PRO A 369 28.42 -14.32 -12.83
C PRO A 369 26.88 -14.26 -12.99
N ARG A 370 26.12 -14.31 -11.90
CA ARG A 370 24.65 -14.32 -11.92
C ARG A 370 24.03 -12.93 -11.93
N LEU A 371 24.80 -11.88 -11.70
CA LEU A 371 24.28 -10.52 -11.56
C LEU A 371 23.56 -10.03 -12.83
N ASN A 372 24.08 -10.36 -13.99
CA ASN A 372 23.48 -9.88 -15.25
C ASN A 372 22.05 -10.43 -15.45
N GLU A 373 21.85 -11.70 -15.11
CA GLU A 373 20.52 -12.33 -15.21
C GLU A 373 19.58 -11.76 -14.16
N TYR A 374 20.06 -11.58 -12.93
CA TYR A 374 19.29 -10.94 -11.87
C TYR A 374 18.87 -9.52 -12.23
N LEU A 375 19.79 -8.69 -12.76
CA LEU A 375 19.52 -7.29 -13.13
C LEU A 375 18.63 -7.15 -14.36
N LYS A 376 18.48 -8.18 -15.19
CA LYS A 376 17.58 -8.13 -16.35
C LYS A 376 16.16 -7.76 -15.93
N GLN A 377 15.57 -8.44 -14.92
CA GLN A 377 14.27 -8.07 -14.37
C GLN A 377 14.23 -6.67 -13.74
N VAL A 378 15.33 -6.26 -13.09
CA VAL A 378 15.43 -4.92 -12.49
C VAL A 378 15.31 -3.83 -13.55
N TYR A 379 15.92 -4.03 -14.72
CA TYR A 379 15.85 -3.10 -15.84
C TYR A 379 14.48 -3.10 -16.55
N GLU A 380 13.76 -4.22 -16.49
CA GLU A 380 12.42 -4.36 -17.09
C GLU A 380 11.30 -3.81 -16.18
N PHE A 381 11.63 -3.29 -15.00
CA PHE A 381 10.64 -2.82 -14.05
C PHE A 381 9.84 -1.63 -14.56
N ALA A 382 8.53 -1.81 -14.62
CA ALA A 382 7.53 -0.81 -14.93
C ALA A 382 6.25 -1.11 -14.14
N ARG A 383 5.27 -0.20 -14.12
CA ARG A 383 4.03 -0.38 -13.35
C ARG A 383 3.24 -1.65 -13.70
N LYS A 384 3.35 -2.15 -14.91
CA LYS A 384 2.66 -3.36 -15.41
C LYS A 384 3.65 -4.37 -15.96
N CYS A 385 4.85 -4.47 -15.36
CA CYS A 385 5.77 -5.52 -15.77
C CYS A 385 5.30 -6.89 -15.25
N PRO A 386 5.55 -7.97 -16.00
CA PRO A 386 5.15 -9.31 -15.60
C PRO A 386 5.93 -9.82 -14.38
N HIS A 387 7.16 -9.33 -14.17
CA HIS A 387 8.05 -9.79 -13.10
C HIS A 387 8.77 -8.59 -12.48
N ASP A 388 8.46 -8.30 -11.23
CA ASP A 388 9.07 -7.22 -10.44
C ASP A 388 9.69 -7.71 -9.12
N ASP A 389 9.86 -9.04 -9.01
CA ASP A 389 10.26 -9.68 -7.76
C ASP A 389 11.70 -9.33 -7.37
N ASN A 390 12.62 -9.26 -8.35
CA ASN A 390 14.03 -8.94 -8.08
C ASN A 390 14.20 -7.52 -7.55
N ILE A 391 13.49 -6.54 -8.08
CA ILE A 391 13.59 -5.16 -7.61
C ILE A 391 12.85 -4.95 -6.28
N ASP A 392 11.75 -5.66 -6.03
CA ASP A 392 11.07 -5.63 -4.73
C ASP A 392 11.95 -6.25 -3.64
N ASN A 393 12.70 -7.31 -3.97
CA ASN A 393 13.72 -7.89 -3.09
C ASN A 393 14.77 -6.84 -2.71
N ILE A 394 15.34 -6.09 -3.68
CA ILE A 394 16.29 -5.00 -3.42
C ILE A 394 15.67 -3.88 -2.57
N ALA A 395 14.44 -3.49 -2.86
CA ALA A 395 13.74 -2.49 -2.06
C ALA A 395 13.55 -2.94 -0.60
N SER A 396 13.26 -4.21 -0.40
CA SER A 396 13.15 -4.83 0.94
C SER A 396 14.49 -4.89 1.65
N VAL A 397 15.59 -5.21 0.94
CA VAL A 397 16.96 -5.13 1.47
C VAL A 397 17.31 -3.72 1.94
N CYS A 398 16.98 -2.69 1.18
CA CYS A 398 17.22 -1.30 1.59
C CYS A 398 16.49 -0.96 2.91
N ARG A 399 15.23 -1.41 3.05
CA ARG A 399 14.44 -1.22 4.27
C ARG A 399 15.00 -1.99 5.45
N LEU A 400 15.43 -3.23 5.22
CA LEU A 400 16.04 -4.09 6.23
C LEU A 400 17.34 -3.48 6.77
N HIS A 401 18.25 -3.02 5.91
CA HIS A 401 19.49 -2.36 6.35
C HIS A 401 19.24 -1.08 7.14
N ARG A 402 18.20 -0.33 6.82
CA ARG A 402 17.77 0.83 7.64
C ARG A 402 17.32 0.39 9.02
N PHE A 403 16.48 -0.64 9.12
CA PHE A 403 16.01 -1.21 10.38
C PHE A 403 17.14 -1.76 11.26
N LEU A 404 18.19 -2.33 10.65
CA LEU A 404 19.35 -2.89 11.37
C LEU A 404 20.38 -1.83 11.79
N ALA A 405 20.23 -0.59 11.33
CA ALA A 405 21.12 0.53 11.67
C ALA A 405 20.60 1.32 12.88
N ASP A 406 19.30 1.26 13.14
CA ASP A 406 18.61 1.82 14.31
C ASP A 406 18.73 0.88 15.51
#